data_f2c5519358d93f658e6b4491ab26df65
#
_entry.id   f2c5519358d93f658e6b4491ab26df65
#
_cell.length_a   1.000
_cell.length_b   1.000
_cell.length_c   1.000
_cell.angle_alpha   90.00
_cell.angle_beta   90.00
_cell.angle_gamma   90.00
#
_symmetry.space_group_name_H-M   'P 1'
#
loop_
_entity.id
_entity.type
_entity.pdbx_description
1 polymer ?
#
loop_
_entity_poly.entity_id
_entity_poly.type
_entity_poly.pdbx_seq_one_letter_code
_entity_poly.pdbx_strand_id
1 'polypeptide(L)'
;MAKPDYKLLQNVENEREHSHNYAQILLPVGTGIHIKYKDEEHMIGMRELCFIPPDTLHQCLCENELIVINIPPMLIKKGDLQVFSNKTVIRVDNSMEKLIELIRIETRSYRPGMRYLYYYLYELLVENNAFRSIRYIRENFSEYISVETLAALENYNSTYFIAWFKKHTGCTPAQYIKMYRIEKAKELLMFSAFNVLEIAVQTGYGSHAAFSRAFRSETGCTPIEYRQGVVRD
;
A
#
# COMPACT_ATOMS: atom_id res chain seq x y z
N MET A 1 11.28 7.26 13.26
CA MET A 1 10.57 6.62 12.13
C MET A 1 9.55 5.66 12.70
N ALA A 2 8.27 5.82 12.37
CA ALA A 2 7.24 4.84 12.72
C ALA A 2 7.55 3.53 11.99
N LYS A 3 7.37 2.43 12.71
CA LYS A 3 7.66 1.08 12.21
C LYS A 3 6.35 0.28 12.25
N PRO A 4 6.12 -0.64 11.31
CA PRO A 4 5.11 -1.66 11.52
C PRO A 4 5.39 -2.37 12.85
N ASP A 5 4.34 -2.53 13.63
CA ASP A 5 4.36 -3.30 14.86
C ASP A 5 3.54 -4.57 14.63
N TYR A 6 3.80 -5.61 15.41
CA TYR A 6 3.06 -6.85 15.30
C TYR A 6 2.78 -7.45 16.67
N LYS A 7 1.70 -8.19 16.72
CA LYS A 7 1.31 -8.97 17.90
C LYS A 7 0.98 -10.37 17.47
N LEU A 8 1.46 -11.34 18.22
CA LEU A 8 0.96 -12.72 18.18
C LEU A 8 -0.11 -12.83 19.27
N LEU A 9 -1.35 -12.97 18.88
CA LEU A 9 -2.48 -13.16 19.79
C LEU A 9 -2.83 -14.64 19.85
N GLN A 10 -3.25 -15.11 21.02
CA GLN A 10 -3.74 -16.47 21.25
C GLN A 10 -5.12 -16.39 21.90
N ASN A 11 -6.05 -17.22 21.43
CA ASN A 11 -7.39 -17.34 21.99
C ASN A 11 -8.08 -15.99 22.17
N VAL A 12 -8.30 -15.25 21.08
CA VAL A 12 -9.02 -13.99 21.09
C VAL A 12 -10.51 -14.29 21.20
N GLU A 13 -10.97 -14.49 22.43
CA GLU A 13 -12.38 -14.67 22.77
C GLU A 13 -12.98 -13.31 23.17
N ASN A 14 -14.13 -12.96 22.60
CA ASN A 14 -14.93 -11.79 22.97
C ASN A 14 -14.23 -10.42 22.90
N GLU A 15 -13.39 -10.19 21.92
CA GLU A 15 -12.94 -8.84 21.64
C GLU A 15 -14.16 -7.95 21.33
N ARG A 16 -14.26 -6.78 22.00
CA ARG A 16 -15.34 -5.84 21.70
C ARG A 16 -15.10 -5.17 20.35
N GLU A 17 -16.17 -4.77 19.67
CA GLU A 17 -16.06 -3.90 18.51
C GLU A 17 -15.22 -2.66 18.85
N HIS A 18 -14.18 -2.41 18.05
CA HIS A 18 -13.28 -1.28 18.24
C HIS A 18 -12.76 -0.76 16.90
N SER A 19 -12.15 0.40 16.92
CA SER A 19 -11.43 0.98 15.78
C SER A 19 -10.10 1.56 16.25
N HIS A 20 -9.18 1.76 15.31
CA HIS A 20 -7.88 2.36 15.57
C HIS A 20 -7.41 3.16 14.36
N ASN A 21 -6.49 4.11 14.56
CA ASN A 21 -6.00 5.03 13.53
C ASN A 21 -4.90 4.46 12.63
N TYR A 22 -4.64 3.16 12.67
CA TYR A 22 -3.68 2.44 11.83
C TYR A 22 -4.39 1.32 11.07
N ALA A 23 -3.80 0.85 9.96
CA ALA A 23 -4.31 -0.34 9.27
C ALA A 23 -3.82 -1.62 9.94
N GLN A 24 -4.58 -2.70 9.77
CA GLN A 24 -4.18 -4.04 10.23
C GLN A 24 -4.21 -5.06 9.09
N ILE A 25 -3.22 -5.97 9.12
CA ILE A 25 -3.26 -7.22 8.38
C ILE A 25 -3.40 -8.33 9.40
N LEU A 26 -4.44 -9.15 9.24
CA LEU A 26 -4.72 -10.29 10.10
C LEU A 26 -4.36 -11.58 9.36
N LEU A 27 -3.45 -12.36 9.92
CA LEU A 27 -2.97 -13.62 9.36
C LEU A 27 -3.34 -14.77 10.31
N PRO A 28 -4.27 -15.66 9.94
CA PRO A 28 -4.58 -16.85 10.72
C PRO A 28 -3.37 -17.79 10.85
N VAL A 29 -3.21 -18.40 12.01
CA VAL A 29 -2.20 -19.44 12.28
C VAL A 29 -2.89 -20.68 12.84
N GLY A 30 -2.94 -21.76 12.08
CA GLY A 30 -3.58 -23.03 12.48
C GLY A 30 -5.01 -23.17 11.98
N THR A 31 -5.99 -22.46 12.52
CA THR A 31 -7.38 -22.46 12.06
C THR A 31 -7.78 -21.09 11.51
N GLY A 32 -8.95 -21.00 10.90
CA GLY A 32 -9.49 -19.73 10.44
C GLY A 32 -9.87 -18.80 11.60
N ILE A 33 -10.16 -17.56 11.26
CA ILE A 33 -10.64 -16.53 12.17
C ILE A 33 -11.99 -16.02 11.73
N HIS A 34 -12.84 -15.66 12.69
CA HIS A 34 -14.09 -14.94 12.42
C HIS A 34 -13.87 -13.45 12.57
N ILE A 35 -14.34 -12.68 11.59
CA ILE A 35 -14.27 -11.23 11.62
C ILE A 35 -15.64 -10.65 11.34
N LYS A 36 -16.07 -9.70 12.16
CA LYS A 36 -17.19 -8.81 11.88
C LYS A 36 -16.63 -7.47 11.43
N TYR A 37 -17.01 -7.05 10.23
CA TYR A 37 -16.51 -5.84 9.56
C TYR A 37 -17.65 -5.18 8.78
N LYS A 38 -17.96 -3.94 9.08
CA LYS A 38 -19.07 -3.19 8.43
C LYS A 38 -20.39 -3.98 8.41
N ASP A 39 -20.77 -4.56 9.54
CA ASP A 39 -21.99 -5.38 9.70
C ASP A 39 -22.02 -6.69 8.90
N GLU A 40 -20.95 -7.05 8.23
CA GLU A 40 -20.78 -8.34 7.56
C GLU A 40 -19.86 -9.25 8.39
N GLU A 41 -20.20 -10.54 8.43
CA GLU A 41 -19.37 -11.55 9.07
C GLU A 41 -18.60 -12.34 8.01
N HIS A 42 -17.29 -12.50 8.25
CA HIS A 42 -16.41 -13.25 7.36
C HIS A 42 -15.65 -14.32 8.13
N MET A 43 -15.53 -15.50 7.53
CA MET A 43 -14.61 -16.53 7.95
C MET A 43 -13.36 -16.44 7.08
N ILE A 44 -12.19 -16.20 7.70
CA ILE A 44 -10.90 -16.07 7.01
C ILE A 44 -10.14 -17.38 7.19
N GLY A 45 -9.90 -18.07 6.10
CA GLY A 45 -9.16 -19.34 6.09
C GLY A 45 -7.64 -19.15 6.05
N MET A 46 -6.93 -20.29 6.10
CA MET A 46 -5.45 -20.29 6.12
C MET A 46 -4.80 -19.75 4.83
N ARG A 47 -5.51 -19.77 3.70
CA ARG A 47 -5.08 -19.21 2.41
C ARG A 47 -5.67 -17.83 2.14
N GLU A 48 -6.09 -17.18 3.19
CA GLU A 48 -6.67 -15.84 3.13
C GLU A 48 -6.06 -14.99 4.24
N LEU A 49 -6.13 -13.69 4.05
CA LEU A 49 -5.81 -12.71 5.07
C LEU A 49 -6.90 -11.64 5.07
N CYS A 50 -7.00 -10.90 6.17
CA CYS A 50 -7.88 -9.76 6.26
C CYS A 50 -7.06 -8.47 6.31
N PHE A 51 -7.49 -7.47 5.54
CA PHE A 51 -6.97 -6.11 5.62
C PHE A 51 -8.05 -5.18 6.20
N ILE A 52 -7.74 -4.54 7.31
CA ILE A 52 -8.62 -3.58 7.99
C ILE A 52 -8.02 -2.18 7.82
N PRO A 53 -8.70 -1.27 7.11
CA PRO A 53 -8.26 0.12 6.99
C PRO A 53 -8.28 0.86 8.34
N PRO A 54 -7.54 1.99 8.48
CA PRO A 54 -7.67 2.86 9.65
C PRO A 54 -9.11 3.31 9.88
N ASP A 55 -9.42 3.63 11.12
CA ASP A 55 -10.71 4.19 11.59
C ASP A 55 -11.94 3.34 11.23
N THR A 56 -11.74 2.03 11.04
CA THR A 56 -12.79 1.10 10.68
C THR A 56 -13.21 0.26 11.88
N LEU A 57 -14.52 0.28 12.18
CA LEU A 57 -15.10 -0.53 13.24
C LEU A 57 -15.05 -2.02 12.86
N HIS A 58 -14.51 -2.84 13.72
CA HIS A 58 -14.39 -4.28 13.52
C HIS A 58 -14.32 -5.04 14.84
N GLN A 59 -14.58 -6.34 14.76
CA GLN A 59 -14.44 -7.30 15.85
C GLN A 59 -13.78 -8.56 15.30
N CYS A 60 -12.82 -9.11 16.03
CA CYS A 60 -12.13 -10.34 15.65
C CYS A 60 -12.34 -11.41 16.71
N LEU A 61 -12.64 -12.63 16.28
CA LEU A 61 -12.72 -13.82 17.13
C LEU A 61 -11.78 -14.89 16.58
N CYS A 62 -10.90 -15.39 17.40
CA CYS A 62 -9.92 -16.41 16.99
C CYS A 62 -9.71 -17.42 18.12
N GLU A 63 -10.00 -18.68 17.86
CA GLU A 63 -9.78 -19.78 18.82
C GLU A 63 -8.32 -20.25 18.92
N ASN A 64 -7.50 -19.83 17.99
CA ASN A 64 -6.09 -20.21 17.89
C ASN A 64 -5.18 -18.99 17.82
N GLU A 65 -4.00 -19.16 17.22
CA GLU A 65 -3.03 -18.09 17.04
C GLU A 65 -3.43 -17.18 15.87
N LEU A 66 -3.27 -15.89 16.06
CA LEU A 66 -3.47 -14.83 15.08
C LEU A 66 -2.26 -13.90 15.07
N ILE A 67 -1.65 -13.72 13.92
CA ILE A 67 -0.65 -12.65 13.72
C ILE A 67 -1.37 -11.39 13.29
N VAL A 68 -1.26 -10.36 14.09
CA VAL A 68 -1.78 -9.02 13.80
C VAL A 68 -0.61 -8.09 13.46
N ILE A 69 -0.60 -7.58 12.25
CA ILE A 69 0.42 -6.62 11.77
C ILE A 69 -0.22 -5.24 11.72
N ASN A 70 0.26 -4.32 12.55
CA ASN A 70 -0.19 -2.94 12.58
C ASN A 70 0.66 -2.08 11.64
N ILE A 71 0.01 -1.40 10.71
CA ILE A 71 0.66 -0.54 9.71
C ILE A 71 0.32 0.91 10.03
N PRO A 72 1.29 1.71 10.51
CA PRO A 72 1.08 3.13 10.79
C PRO A 72 0.63 3.91 9.55
N PRO A 73 -0.26 4.92 9.68
CA PRO A 73 -0.80 5.69 8.55
C PRO A 73 0.27 6.31 7.65
N MET A 74 1.41 6.70 8.22
CA MET A 74 2.52 7.30 7.46
C MET A 74 3.24 6.33 6.51
N LEU A 75 3.04 5.02 6.68
CA LEU A 75 3.57 4.00 5.78
C LEU A 75 2.59 3.64 4.66
N ILE A 76 1.35 4.12 4.75
CA ILE A 76 0.31 3.87 3.77
C ILE A 76 0.37 4.99 2.74
N LYS A 77 0.65 4.65 1.49
CA LYS A 77 0.70 5.63 0.40
C LYS A 77 -0.72 6.12 0.08
N LYS A 78 -0.84 7.39 -0.30
CA LYS A 78 -2.10 7.98 -0.71
C LYS A 78 -2.68 7.20 -1.90
N GLY A 79 -3.90 6.70 -1.75
CA GLY A 79 -4.58 5.86 -2.76
C GLY A 79 -4.51 4.35 -2.49
N ASP A 80 -3.56 3.86 -1.69
CA ASP A 80 -3.47 2.42 -1.38
C ASP A 80 -4.67 1.91 -0.59
N LEU A 81 -5.19 2.69 0.35
CA LEU A 81 -6.38 2.31 1.14
C LEU A 81 -7.62 2.05 0.28
N GLN A 82 -7.71 2.74 -0.85
CA GLN A 82 -8.85 2.59 -1.74
C GLN A 82 -8.81 1.28 -2.54
N VAL A 83 -7.61 0.71 -2.73
CA VAL A 83 -7.43 -0.62 -3.31
C VAL A 83 -8.13 -1.67 -2.44
N PHE A 84 -8.18 -1.44 -1.12
CA PHE A 84 -8.79 -2.35 -0.14
C PHE A 84 -10.22 -1.99 0.23
N SER A 85 -10.78 -0.87 -0.26
CA SER A 85 -12.10 -0.37 0.18
C SER A 85 -13.26 -1.35 -0.03
N ASN A 86 -13.11 -2.28 -0.99
CA ASN A 86 -14.12 -3.26 -1.35
C ASN A 86 -13.66 -4.72 -1.13
N LYS A 87 -12.50 -4.94 -0.51
CA LYS A 87 -11.94 -6.28 -0.32
C LYS A 87 -11.33 -6.39 1.08
N THR A 88 -12.15 -6.79 2.03
CA THR A 88 -11.69 -7.10 3.40
C THR A 88 -10.92 -8.41 3.43
N VAL A 89 -11.42 -9.42 2.69
CA VAL A 89 -10.80 -10.74 2.58
C VAL A 89 -9.99 -10.83 1.29
N ILE A 90 -8.73 -11.19 1.42
CA ILE A 90 -7.78 -11.26 0.30
C ILE A 90 -7.23 -12.69 0.23
N ARG A 91 -7.39 -13.32 -0.94
CA ARG A 91 -6.78 -14.62 -1.19
C ARG A 91 -5.28 -14.49 -1.39
N VAL A 92 -4.56 -15.40 -0.77
CA VAL A 92 -3.11 -15.50 -0.82
C VAL A 92 -2.70 -16.27 -2.08
N ASP A 93 -1.87 -15.67 -2.91
CA ASP A 93 -1.24 -16.36 -4.04
C ASP A 93 0.02 -17.13 -3.61
N ASN A 94 0.63 -17.89 -4.53
CA ASN A 94 1.78 -18.73 -4.21
C ASN A 94 3.02 -17.93 -3.75
N SER A 95 3.21 -16.69 -4.18
CA SER A 95 4.34 -15.85 -3.77
C SER A 95 4.14 -15.31 -2.37
N MET A 96 2.92 -14.86 -2.08
CA MET A 96 2.51 -14.40 -0.75
C MET A 96 2.51 -15.54 0.26
N GLU A 97 2.12 -16.77 -0.15
CA GLU A 97 2.07 -17.94 0.74
C GLU A 97 3.45 -18.22 1.36
N LYS A 98 4.51 -18.21 0.55
CA LYS A 98 5.90 -18.42 1.02
C LYS A 98 6.36 -17.32 1.97
N LEU A 99 6.00 -16.07 1.68
CA LEU A 99 6.33 -14.94 2.55
C LEU A 99 5.57 -15.03 3.88
N ILE A 100 4.29 -15.37 3.85
CA ILE A 100 3.46 -15.53 5.05
C ILE A 100 3.98 -16.70 5.90
N GLU A 101 4.41 -17.81 5.29
CA GLU A 101 5.03 -18.91 5.99
C GLU A 101 6.31 -18.47 6.71
N LEU A 102 7.18 -17.71 6.03
CA LEU A 102 8.36 -17.12 6.66
C LEU A 102 7.99 -16.18 7.82
N ILE A 103 6.99 -15.34 7.64
CA ILE A 103 6.46 -14.46 8.69
C ILE A 103 5.99 -15.28 9.90
N ARG A 104 5.24 -16.36 9.70
CA ARG A 104 4.76 -17.24 10.78
C ARG A 104 5.91 -17.87 11.58
N ILE A 105 6.97 -18.33 10.88
CA ILE A 105 8.16 -18.90 11.52
C ILE A 105 8.91 -17.84 12.31
N GLU A 106 9.21 -16.70 11.70
CA GLU A 106 10.07 -15.66 12.26
C GLU A 106 9.36 -14.81 13.33
N THR A 107 8.03 -14.72 13.35
CA THR A 107 7.27 -13.97 14.34
C THR A 107 7.59 -14.40 15.77
N ARG A 108 7.89 -15.68 15.99
CA ARG A 108 8.29 -16.22 17.30
C ARG A 108 9.71 -15.85 17.72
N SER A 109 10.54 -15.41 16.77
CA SER A 109 11.96 -15.11 16.99
C SER A 109 12.25 -13.64 17.34
N TYR A 110 11.27 -12.75 17.27
CA TYR A 110 11.36 -11.31 17.60
C TYR A 110 12.54 -10.57 16.91
N ARG A 111 12.91 -10.96 15.70
CA ARG A 111 14.06 -10.38 15.01
C ARG A 111 13.75 -8.96 14.48
N PRO A 112 14.65 -7.98 14.62
CA PRO A 112 14.45 -6.60 14.15
C PRO A 112 14.16 -6.49 12.65
N GLY A 113 14.60 -7.46 11.84
CA GLY A 113 14.38 -7.52 10.39
C GLY A 113 12.93 -7.81 9.98
N MET A 114 12.08 -8.32 10.88
CA MET A 114 10.69 -8.68 10.58
C MET A 114 9.88 -7.55 9.94
N ARG A 115 10.14 -6.32 10.34
CA ARG A 115 9.48 -5.13 9.76
C ARG A 115 9.59 -5.05 8.23
N TYR A 116 10.67 -5.57 7.64
CA TYR A 116 10.86 -5.56 6.18
C TYR A 116 9.98 -6.61 5.50
N LEU A 117 9.76 -7.76 6.14
CA LEU A 117 8.83 -8.79 5.66
C LEU A 117 7.39 -8.27 5.70
N TYR A 118 6.99 -7.56 6.75
CA TYR A 118 5.67 -6.94 6.86
C TYR A 118 5.46 -5.85 5.82
N TYR A 119 6.47 -5.00 5.61
CA TYR A 119 6.42 -3.98 4.58
C TYR A 119 6.32 -4.60 3.19
N TYR A 120 7.11 -5.63 2.92
CA TYR A 120 7.05 -6.35 1.65
C TYR A 120 5.70 -7.05 1.42
N LEU A 121 5.13 -7.66 2.47
CA LEU A 121 3.76 -8.21 2.39
C LEU A 121 2.74 -7.13 2.04
N TYR A 122 2.84 -5.96 2.66
CA TYR A 122 1.96 -4.83 2.34
C TYR A 122 2.08 -4.39 0.87
N GLU A 123 3.31 -4.25 0.36
CA GLU A 123 3.55 -3.89 -1.05
C GLU A 123 2.94 -4.95 -1.99
N LEU A 124 3.13 -6.24 -1.73
CA LEU A 124 2.52 -7.31 -2.52
C LEU A 124 0.98 -7.27 -2.48
N LEU A 125 0.40 -6.97 -1.32
CA LEU A 125 -1.04 -6.83 -1.17
C LEU A 125 -1.59 -5.68 -2.01
N VAL A 126 -0.92 -4.53 -1.97
CA VAL A 126 -1.30 -3.37 -2.78
C VAL A 126 -1.17 -3.68 -4.26
N GLU A 127 -0.09 -4.33 -4.68
CA GLU A 127 0.16 -4.67 -6.08
C GLU A 127 -0.88 -5.66 -6.64
N ASN A 128 -1.12 -6.75 -5.92
CA ASN A 128 -2.03 -7.81 -6.37
C ASN A 128 -3.50 -7.39 -6.39
N ASN A 129 -3.88 -6.42 -5.55
CA ASN A 129 -5.25 -5.91 -5.49
C ASN A 129 -5.46 -4.61 -6.27
N ALA A 130 -4.41 -4.03 -6.83
CA ALA A 130 -4.52 -2.82 -7.64
C ALA A 130 -5.35 -3.06 -8.91
N PHE A 131 -6.11 -2.05 -9.32
CA PHE A 131 -6.76 -2.01 -10.62
C PHE A 131 -5.74 -2.18 -11.74
N ARG A 132 -6.17 -2.72 -12.89
CA ARG A 132 -5.29 -2.92 -14.06
C ARG A 132 -4.62 -1.62 -14.50
N SER A 133 -5.37 -0.52 -14.49
CA SER A 133 -4.88 0.82 -14.80
C SER A 133 -3.79 1.28 -13.81
N ILE A 134 -3.93 0.99 -12.52
CA ILE A 134 -2.93 1.32 -11.50
C ILE A 134 -1.66 0.50 -11.70
N ARG A 135 -1.78 -0.82 -11.94
CA ARG A 135 -0.61 -1.66 -12.25
C ARG A 135 0.12 -1.15 -13.48
N TYR A 136 -0.61 -0.86 -14.55
CA TYR A 136 -0.02 -0.31 -15.77
C TYR A 136 0.73 1.01 -15.51
N ILE A 137 0.15 1.93 -14.70
CA ILE A 137 0.84 3.16 -14.31
C ILE A 137 2.14 2.84 -13.57
N ARG A 138 2.14 1.89 -12.63
CA ARG A 138 3.31 1.54 -11.84
C ARG A 138 4.43 0.90 -12.65
N GLU A 139 4.08 0.11 -13.65
CA GLU A 139 5.01 -0.54 -14.55
C GLU A 139 5.59 0.41 -15.61
N ASN A 140 4.80 1.42 -16.03
CA ASN A 140 5.14 2.28 -17.18
C ASN A 140 5.24 3.77 -16.81
N PHE A 141 5.42 4.10 -15.51
CA PHE A 141 5.34 5.48 -15.02
C PHE A 141 6.35 6.45 -15.68
N SER A 142 7.50 5.96 -16.16
CA SER A 142 8.50 6.76 -16.86
C SER A 142 8.07 7.16 -18.28
N GLU A 143 7.09 6.44 -18.86
CA GLU A 143 6.63 6.64 -20.22
C GLU A 143 5.41 7.59 -20.27
N TYR A 144 5.05 7.97 -21.51
CA TYR A 144 3.79 8.68 -21.75
C TYR A 144 2.61 7.72 -21.59
N ILE A 145 1.71 8.04 -20.66
CA ILE A 145 0.50 7.26 -20.39
C ILE A 145 -0.72 8.09 -20.76
N SER A 146 -1.51 7.60 -21.73
CA SER A 146 -2.76 8.26 -22.10
C SER A 146 -3.94 7.79 -21.23
N VAL A 147 -4.94 8.64 -21.10
CA VAL A 147 -6.19 8.29 -20.40
C VAL A 147 -6.95 7.21 -21.15
N GLU A 148 -6.90 7.21 -22.46
CA GLU A 148 -7.52 6.22 -23.35
C GLU A 148 -6.97 4.83 -23.08
N THR A 149 -5.65 4.69 -22.97
CA THR A 149 -4.99 3.43 -22.62
C THR A 149 -5.48 2.92 -21.26
N LEU A 150 -5.51 3.77 -20.25
CA LEU A 150 -5.96 3.38 -18.92
C LEU A 150 -7.44 3.00 -18.88
N ALA A 151 -8.28 3.74 -19.60
CA ALA A 151 -9.70 3.48 -19.71
C ALA A 151 -9.98 2.13 -20.40
N ALA A 152 -9.25 1.82 -21.47
CA ALA A 152 -9.36 0.55 -22.18
C ALA A 152 -9.00 -0.65 -21.27
N LEU A 153 -7.99 -0.53 -20.42
CA LEU A 153 -7.61 -1.58 -19.45
C LEU A 153 -8.74 -1.94 -18.48
N GLU A 154 -9.59 -0.98 -18.13
CA GLU A 154 -10.75 -1.18 -17.23
C GLU A 154 -12.07 -1.40 -17.98
N ASN A 155 -12.03 -1.48 -19.32
CA ASN A 155 -13.19 -1.60 -20.21
C ASN A 155 -14.18 -0.42 -20.11
N TYR A 156 -13.66 0.81 -19.93
CA TYR A 156 -14.45 2.04 -19.86
C TYR A 156 -14.10 2.99 -21.02
N ASN A 157 -15.02 3.91 -21.34
CA ASN A 157 -14.66 5.09 -22.11
C ASN A 157 -13.90 6.11 -21.24
N SER A 158 -13.11 6.99 -21.86
CA SER A 158 -12.23 7.93 -21.15
C SER A 158 -12.96 8.87 -20.18
N THR A 159 -14.15 9.35 -20.55
CA THR A 159 -14.93 10.26 -19.70
C THR A 159 -15.42 9.58 -18.43
N TYR A 160 -16.00 8.40 -18.56
CA TYR A 160 -16.46 7.61 -17.42
C TYR A 160 -15.26 7.17 -16.56
N PHE A 161 -14.18 6.72 -17.20
CA PHE A 161 -12.98 6.28 -16.51
C PHE A 161 -12.39 7.36 -15.58
N ILE A 162 -12.29 8.62 -16.02
CA ILE A 162 -11.75 9.70 -15.17
C ILE A 162 -12.57 9.85 -13.88
N ALA A 163 -13.89 9.86 -13.99
CA ALA A 163 -14.79 9.96 -12.83
C ALA A 163 -14.70 8.73 -11.93
N TRP A 164 -14.73 7.54 -12.54
CA TRP A 164 -14.57 6.27 -11.85
C TRP A 164 -13.22 6.17 -11.12
N PHE A 165 -12.12 6.47 -11.80
CA PHE A 165 -10.77 6.46 -11.23
C PHE A 165 -10.66 7.42 -10.04
N LYS A 166 -11.17 8.65 -10.19
CA LYS A 166 -11.18 9.63 -9.10
C LYS A 166 -12.01 9.16 -7.90
N LYS A 167 -13.15 8.51 -8.15
CA LYS A 167 -13.97 7.92 -7.08
C LYS A 167 -13.21 6.84 -6.31
N HIS A 168 -12.42 6.00 -7.01
CA HIS A 168 -11.73 4.86 -6.42
C HIS A 168 -10.30 5.14 -5.93
N THR A 169 -9.66 6.23 -6.36
CA THR A 169 -8.30 6.59 -5.97
C THR A 169 -8.18 7.95 -5.27
N GLY A 170 -9.27 8.70 -5.19
CA GLY A 170 -9.32 10.05 -4.60
C GLY A 170 -8.71 11.14 -5.48
N CYS A 171 -8.10 10.80 -6.62
CA CYS A 171 -7.46 11.76 -7.52
C CYS A 171 -7.64 11.36 -8.99
N THR A 172 -7.39 12.30 -9.92
CA THR A 172 -7.44 11.99 -11.34
C THR A 172 -6.27 11.12 -11.78
N PRO A 173 -6.36 10.39 -12.93
CA PRO A 173 -5.25 9.60 -13.44
C PRO A 173 -3.94 10.40 -13.58
N ALA A 174 -4.02 11.63 -14.11
CA ALA A 174 -2.85 12.50 -14.26
C ALA A 174 -2.22 12.88 -12.90
N GLN A 175 -3.04 13.16 -11.89
CA GLN A 175 -2.56 13.43 -10.53
C GLN A 175 -1.92 12.19 -9.92
N TYR A 176 -2.51 11.01 -10.12
CA TYR A 176 -1.97 9.75 -9.63
C TYR A 176 -0.59 9.45 -10.23
N ILE A 177 -0.45 9.57 -11.57
CA ILE A 177 0.83 9.40 -12.27
C ILE A 177 1.88 10.39 -11.73
N LYS A 178 1.52 11.66 -11.59
CA LYS A 178 2.42 12.69 -11.03
C LYS A 178 2.89 12.30 -9.62
N MET A 179 1.97 11.95 -8.74
CA MET A 179 2.29 11.54 -7.37
C MET A 179 3.22 10.33 -7.35
N TYR A 180 2.91 9.30 -8.14
CA TYR A 180 3.72 8.08 -8.21
C TYR A 180 5.13 8.36 -8.71
N ARG A 181 5.30 9.19 -9.75
CA ARG A 181 6.61 9.66 -10.23
C ARG A 181 7.43 10.37 -9.15
N ILE A 182 6.78 11.21 -8.35
CA ILE A 182 7.45 11.92 -7.25
C ILE A 182 7.86 10.96 -6.14
N GLU A 183 7.03 9.96 -5.79
CA GLU A 183 7.43 8.94 -4.81
C GLU A 183 8.65 8.14 -5.30
N LYS A 184 8.67 7.74 -6.57
CA LYS A 184 9.85 7.08 -7.17
C LYS A 184 11.08 7.99 -7.20
N ALA A 185 10.89 9.28 -7.44
CA ALA A 185 11.99 10.25 -7.37
C ALA A 185 12.57 10.37 -5.95
N LYS A 186 11.74 10.36 -4.90
CA LYS A 186 12.18 10.35 -3.51
C LYS A 186 13.05 9.12 -3.20
N GLU A 187 12.61 7.93 -3.64
CA GLU A 187 13.37 6.69 -3.49
C GLU A 187 14.76 6.82 -4.16
N LEU A 188 14.81 7.30 -5.42
CA LEU A 188 16.06 7.49 -6.14
C LEU A 188 16.97 8.55 -5.52
N LEU A 189 16.40 9.65 -5.01
CA LEU A 189 17.16 10.69 -4.32
C LEU A 189 17.82 10.16 -3.04
N MET A 190 17.16 9.26 -2.32
CA MET A 190 17.66 8.72 -1.05
C MET A 190 18.63 7.54 -1.22
N PHE A 191 18.43 6.70 -2.24
CA PHE A 191 19.09 5.41 -2.32
C PHE A 191 19.96 5.21 -3.57
N SER A 192 20.09 6.24 -4.42
CA SER A 192 20.95 6.16 -5.60
C SER A 192 21.95 7.31 -5.69
N ALA A 193 23.01 7.10 -6.47
CA ALA A 193 24.00 8.12 -6.80
C ALA A 193 23.60 8.98 -8.03
N PHE A 194 22.44 8.75 -8.63
CA PHE A 194 21.98 9.50 -9.80
C PHE A 194 21.90 11.00 -9.53
N ASN A 195 22.32 11.82 -10.47
CA ASN A 195 22.10 13.25 -10.39
C ASN A 195 20.62 13.61 -10.63
N VAL A 196 20.24 14.86 -10.34
CA VAL A 196 18.84 15.29 -10.42
C VAL A 196 18.28 15.23 -11.84
N LEU A 197 19.10 15.42 -12.87
CA LEU A 197 18.70 15.32 -14.27
C LEU A 197 18.41 13.85 -14.66
N GLU A 198 19.28 12.93 -14.25
CA GLU A 198 19.07 11.51 -14.45
C GLU A 198 17.77 11.03 -13.78
N ILE A 199 17.52 11.47 -12.54
CA ILE A 199 16.28 11.14 -11.85
C ILE A 199 15.06 11.71 -12.57
N ALA A 200 15.14 12.95 -13.09
CA ALA A 200 14.06 13.52 -13.88
C ALA A 200 13.72 12.64 -15.08
N VAL A 201 14.70 12.18 -15.83
CA VAL A 201 14.53 11.31 -17.00
C VAL A 201 13.94 9.95 -16.56
N GLN A 202 14.52 9.31 -15.56
CA GLN A 202 14.05 8.01 -15.05
C GLN A 202 12.63 8.04 -14.50
N THR A 203 12.18 9.21 -14.04
CA THR A 203 10.81 9.39 -13.53
C THR A 203 9.86 10.00 -14.56
N GLY A 204 10.25 10.03 -15.84
CA GLY A 204 9.39 10.40 -16.96
C GLY A 204 9.15 11.90 -17.12
N TYR A 205 10.09 12.73 -16.67
CA TYR A 205 10.05 14.18 -16.91
C TYR A 205 10.99 14.56 -18.06
N GLY A 206 10.46 15.28 -19.05
CA GLY A 206 11.23 15.71 -20.21
C GLY A 206 12.28 16.79 -19.94
N SER A 207 12.32 17.40 -18.72
CA SER A 207 13.32 18.37 -18.33
C SER A 207 13.52 18.48 -16.83
N HIS A 208 14.73 18.85 -16.41
CA HIS A 208 15.06 19.17 -15.03
C HIS A 208 14.12 20.23 -14.43
N ALA A 209 13.77 21.27 -15.21
CA ALA A 209 12.92 22.35 -14.73
C ALA A 209 11.49 21.89 -14.46
N ALA A 210 10.91 21.04 -15.33
CA ALA A 210 9.58 20.45 -15.14
C ALA A 210 9.56 19.55 -13.91
N PHE A 211 10.57 18.70 -13.76
CA PHE A 211 10.74 17.83 -12.59
C PHE A 211 10.84 18.62 -11.30
N SER A 212 11.76 19.59 -11.22
CA SER A 212 11.99 20.36 -9.99
C SER A 212 10.75 21.14 -9.54
N ARG A 213 9.98 21.70 -10.48
CA ARG A 213 8.68 22.35 -10.18
C ARG A 213 7.66 21.34 -9.63
N ALA A 214 7.52 20.19 -10.29
CA ALA A 214 6.59 19.15 -9.86
C ALA A 214 6.97 18.60 -8.49
N PHE A 215 8.25 18.33 -8.26
CA PHE A 215 8.77 17.82 -7.00
C PHE A 215 8.52 18.82 -5.85
N ARG A 216 8.88 20.10 -6.05
CA ARG A 216 8.64 21.14 -5.04
C ARG A 216 7.15 21.35 -4.75
N SER A 217 6.30 21.26 -5.77
CA SER A 217 4.83 21.37 -5.59
C SER A 217 4.26 20.25 -4.71
N GLU A 218 4.83 19.04 -4.76
CA GLU A 218 4.35 17.88 -4.00
C GLU A 218 5.03 17.72 -2.62
N THR A 219 6.27 18.21 -2.47
CA THR A 219 7.09 17.96 -1.27
C THR A 219 7.39 19.21 -0.45
N GLY A 220 7.13 20.40 -1.01
CA GLY A 220 7.47 21.67 -0.37
C GLY A 220 8.96 22.08 -0.53
N CYS A 221 9.87 21.19 -0.93
CA CYS A 221 11.29 21.45 -1.06
C CYS A 221 11.83 21.03 -2.44
N THR A 222 13.03 21.48 -2.79
CA THR A 222 13.69 21.07 -4.04
C THR A 222 14.24 19.65 -3.93
N PRO A 223 14.49 18.96 -5.06
CA PRO A 223 15.14 17.65 -5.05
C PRO A 223 16.50 17.62 -4.32
N ILE A 224 17.28 18.70 -4.44
CA ILE A 224 18.59 18.81 -3.78
C ILE A 224 18.42 18.95 -2.26
N GLU A 225 17.53 19.83 -1.81
CA GLU A 225 17.21 19.99 -0.38
C GLU A 225 16.71 18.68 0.21
N TYR A 226 15.85 17.95 -0.52
CA TYR A 226 15.33 16.65 -0.09
C TYR A 226 16.46 15.62 0.10
N ARG A 227 17.38 15.51 -0.86
CA ARG A 227 18.55 14.62 -0.78
C ARG A 227 19.46 14.95 0.40
N GLN A 228 19.59 16.23 0.74
CA GLN A 228 20.41 16.69 1.87
C GLN A 228 19.73 16.54 3.23
N GLY A 229 18.49 16.04 3.27
CA GLY A 229 17.72 15.90 4.50
C GLY A 229 17.19 17.21 5.06
N VAL A 230 17.21 18.28 4.29
CA VAL A 230 16.64 19.59 4.64
C VAL A 230 15.13 19.54 4.39
N VAL A 231 14.39 18.82 5.25
CA VAL A 231 12.94 18.90 5.27
C VAL A 231 12.56 20.14 6.08
N ARG A 232 11.92 21.12 5.45
CA ARG A 232 11.28 22.22 6.17
C ARG A 232 9.95 21.70 6.70
N ASP A 233 9.84 21.64 8.04
CA ASP A 233 8.57 21.42 8.74
C ASP A 233 7.51 22.45 8.34
#